data_a8db985db2cdb38616b935dcb4d9311b
#
_entry.id   a8db985db2cdb38616b935dcb4d9311b
#
_cell.length_a   1.000
_cell.length_b   1.000
_cell.length_c   1.000
_cell.angle_alpha   90.00
_cell.angle_beta   90.00
_cell.angle_gamma   90.00
#
_symmetry.space_group_name_H-M   'P 1'
#
loop_
_entity.id
_entity.type
_entity.pdbx_description
1 polymer ?
#
loop_
_entity_poly.entity_id
_entity_poly.type
_entity_poly.pdbx_seq_one_letter_code
_entity_poly.pdbx_strand_id
1 'polypeptide(L)'
;MSRAGGLLAGFAALVLASPAGAGAWTQPRGKTQVILKYEEMRADRGFDPDGLPADLPAERRDTTAGVFAEYGLTDRLTLQFKGDWQSGEDAFVDFEGRGPIEVGVTWQAWRDDQTAVSLYAGYARGGEGRNAGYALPGQGEQDWEVRASAGRSFEAGWGPIPPRTFFEVQAARRMREGLPDEVRLDVTAGTRLGADWMVLAQAFGGQADDGGARWLSVETTVVRDLGDWSVQVGWRQTVAGRETPEASGPVVGLWRRF
;
A
#
# COMPACT_ATOMS: atom_id res chain seq x y z
N MET A 1 -9.33 -23.36 -60.40
CA MET A 1 -8.53 -23.82 -59.26
C MET A 1 -8.02 -22.60 -58.52
N SER A 2 -8.76 -22.18 -57.53
CA SER A 2 -8.46 -20.96 -56.72
C SER A 2 -8.11 -21.43 -55.31
N ARG A 3 -6.88 -21.11 -54.88
CA ARG A 3 -6.42 -21.35 -53.49
C ARG A 3 -6.73 -20.11 -52.65
N ALA A 4 -7.68 -20.25 -51.75
CA ALA A 4 -7.94 -19.30 -50.67
C ALA A 4 -6.88 -19.52 -49.58
N GLY A 5 -5.98 -18.55 -49.42
CA GLY A 5 -5.07 -18.46 -48.27
C GLY A 5 -5.75 -17.78 -47.10
N GLY A 6 -6.06 -18.54 -46.06
CA GLY A 6 -6.57 -17.97 -44.80
C GLY A 6 -5.46 -17.29 -44.03
N LEU A 7 -5.60 -16.00 -43.80
CA LEU A 7 -4.82 -15.20 -42.83
C LEU A 7 -5.35 -15.51 -41.42
N LEU A 8 -4.61 -16.32 -40.66
CA LEU A 8 -4.76 -16.43 -39.22
C LEU A 8 -4.15 -15.18 -38.58
N ALA A 9 -5.00 -14.21 -38.26
CA ALA A 9 -4.61 -13.10 -37.42
C ALA A 9 -4.49 -13.62 -35.98
N GLY A 10 -3.24 -13.86 -35.55
CA GLY A 10 -2.93 -14.13 -34.17
C GLY A 10 -3.19 -12.90 -33.34
N PHE A 11 -4.27 -12.91 -32.56
CA PHE A 11 -4.46 -11.97 -31.47
C PHE A 11 -3.40 -12.27 -30.40
N ALA A 12 -2.28 -11.54 -30.43
CA ALA A 12 -1.40 -11.43 -29.29
C ALA A 12 -2.19 -10.68 -28.19
N ALA A 13 -2.72 -11.43 -27.25
CA ALA A 13 -3.22 -10.85 -26.00
C ALA A 13 -2.04 -10.15 -25.32
N LEU A 14 -1.96 -8.84 -25.47
CA LEU A 14 -1.13 -8.01 -24.58
C LEU A 14 -1.66 -8.24 -23.16
N VAL A 15 -0.98 -9.10 -22.41
CA VAL A 15 -1.08 -9.16 -20.97
C VAL A 15 -0.51 -7.84 -20.47
N LEU A 16 -1.38 -6.84 -20.36
CA LEU A 16 -1.07 -5.60 -19.63
C LEU A 16 -0.76 -6.03 -18.21
N ALA A 17 0.53 -6.09 -17.89
CA ALA A 17 0.98 -6.32 -16.53
C ALA A 17 0.37 -5.20 -15.68
N SER A 18 -0.64 -5.53 -14.87
CA SER A 18 -1.24 -4.59 -13.93
C SER A 18 -0.12 -3.97 -13.09
N PRO A 19 -0.10 -2.63 -12.93
CA PRO A 19 0.84 -2.01 -12.01
C PRO A 19 0.66 -2.63 -10.63
N ALA A 20 1.75 -2.86 -9.97
CA ALA A 20 1.82 -3.58 -8.72
C ALA A 20 1.07 -2.83 -7.62
N GLY A 21 0.08 -3.49 -7.02
CA GLY A 21 -0.53 -3.09 -5.75
C GLY A 21 -1.37 -1.81 -5.85
N ALA A 22 -2.41 -1.84 -6.65
CA ALA A 22 -3.03 -0.60 -7.05
C ALA A 22 -4.46 -0.48 -6.55
N GLY A 23 -4.71 0.47 -5.69
CA GLY A 23 -6.06 0.90 -5.38
C GLY A 23 -6.87 1.40 -6.59
N ALA A 24 -6.22 2.00 -7.61
CA ALA A 24 -6.90 2.55 -8.78
C ALA A 24 -7.29 1.50 -9.83
N TRP A 25 -6.51 0.45 -10.01
CA TRP A 25 -6.77 -0.63 -10.97
C TRP A 25 -7.26 -1.89 -10.27
N THR A 26 -8.38 -2.43 -10.72
CA THR A 26 -8.91 -3.70 -10.21
C THR A 26 -8.17 -4.90 -10.80
N GLN A 27 -8.14 -6.00 -10.06
CA GLN A 27 -7.66 -7.29 -10.58
C GLN A 27 -8.58 -7.80 -11.67
N PRO A 28 -8.06 -8.36 -12.78
CA PRO A 28 -8.87 -9.00 -13.80
C PRO A 28 -9.70 -10.13 -13.18
N ARG A 29 -10.87 -10.41 -13.75
CA ARG A 29 -11.76 -11.47 -13.27
C ARG A 29 -11.04 -12.81 -13.12
N GLY A 30 -11.18 -13.43 -11.95
CA GLY A 30 -10.59 -14.73 -11.62
C GLY A 30 -9.09 -14.70 -11.32
N LYS A 31 -8.44 -13.52 -11.40
CA LYS A 31 -7.03 -13.35 -11.03
C LYS A 31 -6.87 -13.01 -9.57
N THR A 32 -5.79 -13.50 -9.00
CA THR A 32 -5.43 -13.30 -7.60
C THR A 32 -4.01 -12.75 -7.50
N GLN A 33 -3.79 -11.80 -6.62
CA GLN A 33 -2.47 -11.40 -6.16
C GLN A 33 -2.40 -11.54 -4.65
N VAL A 34 -1.31 -12.12 -4.14
CA VAL A 34 -1.01 -12.20 -2.72
C VAL A 34 0.37 -11.58 -2.50
N ILE A 35 0.47 -10.70 -1.51
CA ILE A 35 1.71 -10.05 -1.10
C ILE A 35 1.95 -10.38 0.37
N LEU A 36 3.05 -11.04 0.67
CA LEU A 36 3.58 -11.18 2.02
C LEU A 36 4.59 -10.04 2.21
N LYS A 37 4.48 -9.29 3.29
CA LYS A 37 5.35 -8.15 3.57
C LYS A 37 5.90 -8.25 4.98
N TYR A 38 7.18 -7.99 5.13
CA TYR A 38 7.87 -7.87 6.40
C TYR A 38 8.49 -6.48 6.51
N GLU A 39 8.29 -5.84 7.64
CA GLU A 39 8.83 -4.52 7.95
C GLU A 39 9.43 -4.55 9.36
N GLU A 40 10.60 -3.94 9.53
CA GLU A 40 11.20 -3.71 10.84
C GLU A 40 11.57 -2.22 10.92
N MET A 41 10.88 -1.49 11.77
CA MET A 41 11.02 -0.05 11.93
C MET A 41 11.65 0.27 13.28
N ARG A 42 12.63 1.17 13.31
CA ARG A 42 13.31 1.63 14.53
C ARG A 42 13.25 3.14 14.63
N ALA A 43 13.14 3.63 15.87
CA ALA A 43 13.15 5.05 16.17
C ALA A 43 13.80 5.28 17.53
N ASP A 44 14.73 6.22 17.62
CA ASP A 44 15.29 6.80 18.84
C ASP A 44 14.74 8.21 19.09
N ARG A 45 14.04 8.76 18.09
CA ARG A 45 13.40 10.08 18.09
C ARG A 45 11.96 10.00 17.62
N GLY A 46 11.19 11.04 17.93
CA GLY A 46 9.83 11.22 17.45
C GLY A 46 9.53 12.68 17.19
N PHE A 47 8.31 12.98 16.80
CA PHE A 47 7.79 14.34 16.65
C PHE A 47 6.85 14.63 17.81
N ASP A 48 7.12 15.73 18.53
CA ASP A 48 6.31 16.19 19.66
C ASP A 48 4.93 16.73 19.23
N PRO A 49 4.07 17.20 20.15
CA PRO A 49 2.78 17.79 19.79
C PRO A 49 2.85 19.03 18.89
N ASP A 50 3.97 19.73 18.85
CA ASP A 50 4.22 20.87 17.96
C ASP A 50 4.79 20.43 16.60
N GLY A 51 5.14 19.16 16.45
CA GLY A 51 5.74 18.57 15.25
C GLY A 51 7.26 18.80 15.18
N LEU A 52 7.89 19.12 16.29
CA LEU A 52 9.34 19.27 16.39
C LEU A 52 9.99 17.93 16.76
N PRO A 53 11.18 17.63 16.22
CA PRO A 53 11.91 16.43 16.62
C PRO A 53 12.27 16.43 18.11
N ALA A 54 12.00 15.31 18.78
CA ALA A 54 12.31 15.09 20.19
C ALA A 54 12.83 13.67 20.41
N ASP A 55 13.75 13.50 21.36
CA ASP A 55 14.28 12.19 21.70
C ASP A 55 13.21 11.34 22.39
N LEU A 56 13.16 10.06 22.07
CA LEU A 56 12.33 9.09 22.78
C LEU A 56 13.01 8.64 24.08
N PRO A 57 12.25 8.24 25.11
CA PRO A 57 12.83 7.74 26.37
C PRO A 57 13.72 6.51 26.23
N ALA A 58 13.49 5.69 25.21
CA ALA A 58 14.30 4.56 24.77
C ALA A 58 14.10 4.31 23.27
N GLU A 59 14.99 3.57 22.65
CA GLU A 59 14.79 3.09 21.29
C GLU A 59 13.48 2.32 21.20
N ARG A 60 12.72 2.62 20.15
CA ARG A 60 11.51 1.91 19.79
C ARG A 60 11.79 1.01 18.60
N ARG A 61 11.33 -0.22 18.67
CA ARG A 61 11.36 -1.18 17.57
C ARG A 61 9.97 -1.73 17.32
N ASP A 62 9.51 -1.64 16.10
CA ASP A 62 8.24 -2.19 15.64
C ASP A 62 8.49 -3.13 14.46
N THR A 63 7.91 -4.33 14.52
CA THR A 63 8.01 -5.34 13.46
C THR A 63 6.61 -5.72 13.01
N THR A 64 6.43 -5.85 11.71
CA THR A 64 5.16 -6.27 11.12
C THR A 64 5.41 -7.34 10.05
N ALA A 65 4.74 -8.48 10.19
CA ALA A 65 4.66 -9.52 9.15
C ALA A 65 3.21 -9.59 8.66
N GLY A 66 2.96 -9.10 7.45
CA GLY A 66 1.62 -8.90 6.92
C GLY A 66 1.34 -9.69 5.66
N VAL A 67 0.06 -9.93 5.41
CA VAL A 67 -0.48 -10.45 4.17
C VAL A 67 -1.48 -9.45 3.59
N PHE A 68 -1.36 -9.17 2.30
CA PHE A 68 -2.35 -8.49 1.49
C PHE A 68 -2.76 -9.39 0.34
N ALA A 69 -4.05 -9.57 0.13
CA ALA A 69 -4.57 -10.40 -0.95
C ALA A 69 -5.68 -9.67 -1.70
N GLU A 70 -5.68 -9.83 -3.02
CA GLU A 70 -6.70 -9.32 -3.92
C GLU A 70 -7.23 -10.42 -4.82
N TYR A 71 -8.55 -10.42 -5.06
CA TYR A 71 -9.21 -11.34 -5.98
C TYR A 71 -10.20 -10.59 -6.87
N GLY A 72 -10.04 -10.69 -8.19
CA GLY A 72 -10.96 -10.13 -9.17
C GLY A 72 -12.27 -10.92 -9.25
N LEU A 73 -13.33 -10.41 -8.63
CA LEU A 73 -14.68 -10.99 -8.79
C LEU A 73 -15.22 -10.76 -10.19
N THR A 74 -15.00 -9.57 -10.70
CA THR A 74 -15.31 -9.15 -12.09
C THR A 74 -14.17 -8.25 -12.56
N ASP A 75 -14.17 -7.83 -13.81
CA ASP A 75 -13.16 -6.86 -14.31
C ASP A 75 -13.28 -5.47 -13.66
N ARG A 76 -14.34 -5.23 -12.87
CA ARG A 76 -14.58 -3.96 -12.15
C ARG A 76 -14.71 -4.10 -10.65
N LEU A 77 -14.70 -5.31 -10.10
CA LEU A 77 -14.84 -5.55 -8.67
C LEU A 77 -13.71 -6.44 -8.18
N THR A 78 -12.95 -5.96 -7.21
CA THR A 78 -11.88 -6.69 -6.53
C THR A 78 -12.19 -6.81 -5.04
N LEU A 79 -12.15 -8.03 -4.53
CA LEU A 79 -12.11 -8.28 -3.08
C LEU A 79 -10.70 -8.03 -2.58
N GLN A 80 -10.58 -7.41 -1.41
CA GLN A 80 -9.32 -7.20 -0.71
C GLN A 80 -9.38 -7.80 0.69
N PHE A 81 -8.26 -8.37 1.10
CA PHE A 81 -8.01 -8.86 2.45
C PHE A 81 -6.65 -8.35 2.93
N LYS A 82 -6.59 -7.90 4.18
CA LYS A 82 -5.35 -7.57 4.88
C LYS A 82 -5.36 -8.20 6.25
N GLY A 83 -4.20 -8.62 6.71
CA GLY A 83 -3.99 -9.07 8.07
C GLY A 83 -2.50 -9.13 8.36
N ASP A 84 -2.13 -8.97 9.62
CA ASP A 84 -0.74 -9.00 10.01
C ASP A 84 -0.53 -9.54 11.43
N TRP A 85 0.72 -9.85 11.74
CA TRP A 85 1.27 -10.11 13.04
C TRP A 85 2.25 -9.00 13.38
N GLN A 86 2.12 -8.42 14.56
CA GLN A 86 2.89 -7.27 14.99
C GLN A 86 3.63 -7.57 16.27
N SER A 87 4.83 -7.02 16.40
CA SER A 87 5.53 -6.91 17.66
C SER A 87 6.08 -5.49 17.81
N GLY A 88 6.14 -5.02 19.03
CA GLY A 88 6.66 -3.68 19.32
C GLY A 88 7.27 -3.65 20.70
N GLU A 89 8.43 -2.99 20.81
CA GLU A 89 9.19 -2.80 22.05
C GLU A 89 9.52 -1.31 22.20
N ASP A 90 9.28 -0.75 23.38
CA ASP A 90 9.73 0.59 23.77
C ASP A 90 9.97 0.68 25.27
N ALA A 91 10.18 1.91 25.81
CA ALA A 91 10.44 2.15 27.22
C ALA A 91 9.31 1.71 28.17
N PHE A 92 8.11 1.44 27.68
CA PHE A 92 6.91 1.28 28.50
C PHE A 92 6.20 -0.06 28.29
N VAL A 93 6.25 -0.61 27.08
CA VAL A 93 5.44 -1.77 26.71
C VAL A 93 6.17 -2.61 25.67
N ASP A 94 6.22 -3.92 25.93
CA ASP A 94 6.51 -4.96 24.95
C ASP A 94 5.18 -5.56 24.50
N PHE A 95 5.03 -5.72 23.20
CA PHE A 95 3.83 -6.24 22.60
C PHE A 95 4.20 -7.23 21.48
N GLU A 96 3.50 -8.35 21.45
CA GLU A 96 3.51 -9.29 20.35
C GLU A 96 2.11 -9.90 20.19
N GLY A 97 1.55 -9.86 18.97
CA GLY A 97 0.24 -10.45 18.74
C GLY A 97 -0.32 -10.17 17.35
N ARG A 98 -1.54 -10.66 17.17
CA ARG A 98 -2.30 -10.43 15.94
C ARG A 98 -2.61 -8.94 15.77
N GLY A 99 -2.22 -8.40 14.65
CA GLY A 99 -2.64 -7.08 14.21
C GLY A 99 -4.10 -7.06 13.70
N PRO A 100 -4.51 -5.98 13.05
CA PRO A 100 -5.85 -5.86 12.50
C PRO A 100 -6.10 -6.83 11.35
N ILE A 101 -7.38 -7.23 11.18
CA ILE A 101 -7.85 -7.93 9.99
C ILE A 101 -8.83 -7.01 9.27
N GLU A 102 -8.58 -6.74 8.00
CA GLU A 102 -9.42 -5.89 7.16
C GLU A 102 -9.90 -6.67 5.93
N VAL A 103 -11.18 -6.50 5.61
CA VAL A 103 -11.80 -7.00 4.38
C VAL A 103 -12.50 -5.86 3.68
N GLY A 104 -12.44 -5.83 2.36
CA GLY A 104 -13.07 -4.76 1.61
C GLY A 104 -13.28 -5.08 0.13
N VAL A 105 -13.92 -4.17 -0.54
CA VAL A 105 -14.25 -4.25 -1.96
C VAL A 105 -13.82 -2.97 -2.65
N THR A 106 -13.08 -3.11 -3.75
CA THR A 106 -12.79 -2.02 -4.68
C THR A 106 -13.69 -2.14 -5.90
N TRP A 107 -14.38 -1.06 -6.22
CA TRP A 107 -15.15 -0.91 -7.45
C TRP A 107 -14.48 0.09 -8.38
N GLN A 108 -14.16 -0.35 -9.60
CA GLN A 108 -13.61 0.52 -10.64
C GLN A 108 -14.73 1.33 -11.29
N ALA A 109 -14.83 2.58 -10.88
CA ALA A 109 -15.85 3.51 -11.35
C ALA A 109 -15.59 3.91 -12.81
N TRP A 110 -14.33 4.12 -13.18
CA TRP A 110 -13.93 4.52 -14.53
C TRP A 110 -12.55 3.95 -14.90
N ARG A 111 -12.36 3.64 -16.18
CA ARG A 111 -11.09 3.19 -16.74
C ARG A 111 -11.05 3.45 -18.24
N ASP A 112 -9.90 3.94 -18.73
CA ASP A 112 -9.49 3.88 -20.14
C ASP A 112 -8.11 3.19 -20.25
N ASP A 113 -7.43 3.35 -21.39
CA ASP A 113 -6.15 2.69 -21.67
C ASP A 113 -5.02 3.17 -20.74
N GLN A 114 -5.11 4.35 -20.17
CA GLN A 114 -4.03 4.96 -19.37
C GLN A 114 -4.45 5.32 -17.95
N THR A 115 -5.74 5.56 -17.71
CA THR A 115 -6.23 6.13 -16.44
C THR A 115 -7.27 5.22 -15.83
N ALA A 116 -7.27 5.13 -14.51
CA ALA A 116 -8.27 4.42 -13.73
C ALA A 116 -8.72 5.25 -12.53
N VAL A 117 -9.99 5.13 -12.18
CA VAL A 117 -10.57 5.69 -10.94
C VAL A 117 -11.38 4.60 -10.26
N SER A 118 -11.17 4.43 -8.97
CA SER A 118 -11.87 3.44 -8.16
C SER A 118 -12.31 3.99 -6.81
N LEU A 119 -13.28 3.32 -6.23
CA LEU A 119 -13.77 3.53 -4.89
C LEU A 119 -13.62 2.23 -4.10
N TYR A 120 -13.18 2.33 -2.86
CA TYR A 120 -13.05 1.23 -1.93
C TYR A 120 -13.93 1.46 -0.72
N ALA A 121 -14.52 0.37 -0.22
CA ALA A 121 -15.15 0.32 1.09
C ALA A 121 -14.65 -0.94 1.81
N GLY A 122 -14.21 -0.77 3.06
CA GLY A 122 -13.66 -1.84 3.87
C GLY A 122 -14.09 -1.76 5.33
N TYR A 123 -14.03 -2.91 5.97
CA TYR A 123 -14.24 -3.07 7.39
C TYR A 123 -13.02 -3.75 8.00
N ALA A 124 -12.52 -3.20 9.09
CA ALA A 124 -11.43 -3.77 9.85
C ALA A 124 -11.83 -4.04 11.29
N ARG A 125 -11.34 -5.14 11.83
CA ARG A 125 -11.38 -5.44 13.25
C ARG A 125 -9.99 -5.32 13.83
N GLY A 126 -9.86 -4.53 14.89
CA GLY A 126 -8.60 -4.32 15.60
C GLY A 126 -7.97 -5.61 16.07
N GLY A 127 -6.67 -5.60 16.21
CA GLY A 127 -5.86 -6.68 16.77
C GLY A 127 -5.63 -6.49 18.26
N GLU A 128 -4.68 -7.23 18.77
CA GLU A 128 -4.12 -7.08 20.12
C GLU A 128 -3.08 -5.96 20.16
N GLY A 129 -3.10 -5.10 19.14
CA GLY A 129 -2.10 -4.09 18.88
C GLY A 129 -2.10 -2.96 19.88
N ARG A 130 -1.07 -2.19 19.80
CA ARG A 130 -0.66 -1.16 20.72
C ARG A 130 -1.22 0.20 20.33
N ASN A 131 -1.94 0.84 21.25
CA ASN A 131 -2.35 2.23 21.17
C ASN A 131 -1.62 3.07 22.24
N ALA A 132 -0.30 2.93 22.39
CA ALA A 132 0.44 3.67 23.40
C ALA A 132 1.31 4.74 22.78
N GLY A 133 1.21 5.97 23.30
CA GLY A 133 2.11 7.09 23.06
C GLY A 133 2.51 7.24 21.60
N TYR A 134 3.70 7.47 21.23
CA TYR A 134 4.24 7.61 19.86
C TYR A 134 3.97 6.44 18.89
N ALA A 135 2.95 5.59 19.11
CA ALA A 135 2.51 4.64 18.11
C ALA A 135 1.95 5.36 16.89
N LEU A 136 2.21 4.85 15.68
CA LEU A 136 1.39 5.20 14.54
C LEU A 136 -0.07 5.04 14.97
N PRO A 137 -0.99 5.92 14.51
CA PRO A 137 -2.38 5.83 14.88
C PRO A 137 -2.86 4.41 14.66
N GLY A 138 -3.14 3.73 15.75
CA GLY A 138 -3.58 2.35 15.75
C GLY A 138 -4.93 2.23 15.06
N GLN A 139 -5.36 1.00 14.88
CA GLN A 139 -6.74 0.73 14.48
C GLN A 139 -7.62 0.75 15.72
N GLY A 140 -8.86 1.23 15.56
CA GLY A 140 -9.89 1.10 16.59
C GLY A 140 -10.32 -0.36 16.80
N GLU A 141 -11.31 -0.57 17.65
CA GLU A 141 -11.87 -1.92 17.87
C GLU A 141 -12.55 -2.42 16.61
N GLN A 142 -13.29 -1.54 15.93
CA GLN A 142 -13.93 -1.75 14.65
C GLN A 142 -13.81 -0.47 13.82
N ASP A 143 -13.32 -0.62 12.61
CA ASP A 143 -13.11 0.52 11.72
C ASP A 143 -13.84 0.31 10.40
N TRP A 144 -14.34 1.41 9.86
CA TRP A 144 -14.81 1.48 8.48
C TRP A 144 -13.91 2.41 7.68
N GLU A 145 -13.54 2.00 6.49
CA GLU A 145 -12.77 2.85 5.57
C GLU A 145 -13.49 3.03 4.25
N VAL A 146 -13.55 4.27 3.78
CA VAL A 146 -13.89 4.60 2.40
C VAL A 146 -12.70 5.28 1.76
N ARG A 147 -12.37 4.90 0.51
CA ARG A 147 -11.21 5.40 -0.21
C ARG A 147 -11.56 5.66 -1.67
N ALA A 148 -11.08 6.79 -2.20
CA ALA A 148 -11.06 7.08 -3.61
C ALA A 148 -9.62 6.98 -4.12
N SER A 149 -9.43 6.34 -5.26
CA SER A 149 -8.11 6.19 -5.89
C SER A 149 -8.18 6.62 -7.34
N ALA A 150 -7.14 7.29 -7.81
CA ALA A 150 -6.96 7.67 -9.20
C ALA A 150 -5.53 7.37 -9.63
N GLY A 151 -5.36 6.74 -10.79
CA GLY A 151 -4.06 6.38 -11.33
C GLY A 151 -3.95 6.65 -12.81
N ARG A 152 -2.70 6.91 -13.28
CA ARG A 152 -2.37 7.10 -14.68
C ARG A 152 -1.06 6.45 -15.05
N SER A 153 -1.04 5.74 -16.19
CA SER A 153 0.15 5.11 -16.77
C SER A 153 0.65 5.89 -18.01
N PHE A 154 1.96 5.85 -18.24
CA PHE A 154 2.68 6.52 -19.32
C PHE A 154 3.53 5.51 -20.06
N GLU A 155 2.94 4.80 -21.01
CA GLU A 155 3.62 3.71 -21.72
C GLU A 155 4.79 4.21 -22.60
N ALA A 156 4.63 5.35 -23.29
CA ALA A 156 5.65 5.94 -24.13
C ALA A 156 6.59 6.91 -23.38
N GLY A 157 6.34 7.17 -22.10
CA GLY A 157 6.97 8.27 -21.36
C GLY A 157 6.35 9.63 -21.69
N TRP A 158 6.76 10.66 -20.93
CA TRP A 158 6.31 12.04 -21.17
C TRP A 158 7.31 13.04 -20.55
N GLY A 159 7.96 13.87 -21.39
CA GLY A 159 9.01 14.78 -20.94
C GLY A 159 10.12 14.04 -20.17
N PRO A 160 10.42 14.39 -18.90
CA PRO A 160 11.41 13.71 -18.09
C PRO A 160 10.93 12.36 -17.52
N ILE A 161 9.65 12.00 -17.70
CA ILE A 161 9.06 10.76 -17.18
C ILE A 161 9.43 9.61 -18.09
N PRO A 162 10.11 8.55 -17.58
CA PRO A 162 10.48 7.38 -18.38
C PRO A 162 9.26 6.64 -18.93
N PRO A 163 9.40 5.87 -20.02
CA PRO A 163 8.35 4.97 -20.48
C PRO A 163 8.00 3.93 -19.40
N ARG A 164 6.75 3.42 -19.44
CA ARG A 164 6.21 2.44 -18.50
C ARG A 164 6.24 2.91 -17.05
N THR A 165 5.99 4.21 -16.85
CA THR A 165 5.82 4.85 -15.54
C THR A 165 4.34 4.97 -15.23
N PHE A 166 3.97 4.83 -13.96
CA PHE A 166 2.63 5.12 -13.49
C PHE A 166 2.67 5.98 -12.22
N PHE A 167 1.59 6.70 -12.00
CA PHE A 167 1.31 7.43 -10.77
C PHE A 167 -0.06 7.04 -10.26
N GLU A 168 -0.19 7.00 -8.94
CA GLU A 168 -1.43 6.76 -8.25
C GLU A 168 -1.54 7.65 -7.03
N VAL A 169 -2.75 8.16 -6.77
CA VAL A 169 -3.10 8.90 -5.57
C VAL A 169 -4.32 8.23 -4.95
N GLN A 170 -4.31 8.06 -3.64
CA GLN A 170 -5.41 7.52 -2.86
C GLN A 170 -5.72 8.48 -1.72
N ALA A 171 -7.00 8.81 -1.55
CA ALA A 171 -7.49 9.58 -0.42
C ALA A 171 -8.54 8.76 0.32
N ALA A 172 -8.38 8.62 1.63
CA ALA A 172 -9.25 7.79 2.46
C ALA A 172 -9.75 8.53 3.71
N ARG A 173 -10.92 8.15 4.16
CA ARG A 173 -11.46 8.44 5.48
C ARG A 173 -11.66 7.13 6.22
N ARG A 174 -11.07 7.02 7.41
CA ARG A 174 -11.25 5.89 8.31
C ARG A 174 -12.00 6.35 9.55
N MET A 175 -13.19 5.79 9.76
CA MET A 175 -13.99 5.95 10.97
C MET A 175 -13.56 4.85 11.94
N ARG A 176 -13.10 5.25 13.14
CA ARG A 176 -12.46 4.34 14.11
C ARG A 176 -13.23 4.28 15.42
N GLU A 177 -13.66 3.10 15.82
CA GLU A 177 -14.28 2.91 17.13
C GLU A 177 -13.24 3.03 18.25
N GLY A 178 -13.51 3.91 19.21
CA GLY A 178 -12.62 4.12 20.36
C GLY A 178 -11.43 5.04 20.13
N LEU A 179 -11.25 5.56 18.92
CA LEU A 179 -10.20 6.49 18.54
C LEU A 179 -10.75 7.63 17.67
N PRO A 180 -10.10 8.81 17.65
CA PRO A 180 -10.45 9.84 16.66
C PRO A 180 -10.35 9.29 15.24
N ASP A 181 -11.30 9.63 14.39
CA ASP A 181 -11.26 9.30 12.97
C ASP A 181 -10.01 9.86 12.29
N GLU A 182 -9.66 9.35 11.11
CA GLU A 182 -8.49 9.85 10.39
C GLU A 182 -8.73 10.03 8.89
N VAL A 183 -8.00 10.97 8.32
CA VAL A 183 -7.85 11.15 6.88
C VAL A 183 -6.48 10.64 6.46
N ARG A 184 -6.40 9.92 5.34
CA ARG A 184 -5.17 9.42 4.74
C ARG A 184 -5.03 9.91 3.32
N LEU A 185 -3.78 10.14 2.92
CA LEU A 185 -3.40 10.45 1.55
C LEU A 185 -2.14 9.65 1.20
N ASP A 186 -2.25 8.75 0.24
CA ASP A 186 -1.14 7.95 -0.24
C ASP A 186 -0.85 8.27 -1.70
N VAL A 187 0.43 8.34 -2.04
CA VAL A 187 0.90 8.59 -3.41
C VAL A 187 1.90 7.51 -3.76
N THR A 188 1.74 6.92 -4.93
CA THR A 188 2.69 5.94 -5.49
C THR A 188 3.12 6.37 -6.87
N ALA A 189 4.42 6.36 -7.11
CA ALA A 189 5.04 6.45 -8.43
C ALA A 189 5.82 5.17 -8.68
N GLY A 190 5.66 4.56 -9.85
CA GLY A 190 6.40 3.36 -10.23
C GLY A 190 6.88 3.42 -11.66
N THR A 191 8.05 2.86 -11.93
CA THR A 191 8.58 2.72 -13.30
C THR A 191 9.16 1.34 -13.51
N ARG A 192 8.87 0.74 -14.66
CA ARG A 192 9.44 -0.55 -15.07
C ARG A 192 10.72 -0.34 -15.85
N LEU A 193 11.79 -1.01 -15.40
CA LEU A 193 13.12 -0.97 -16.00
C LEU A 193 13.43 -2.34 -16.63
N GLY A 194 13.56 -2.38 -17.95
CA GLY A 194 13.71 -3.66 -18.66
C GLY A 194 12.45 -4.54 -18.55
N ALA A 195 12.60 -5.85 -18.56
CA ALA A 195 11.50 -6.81 -18.51
C ALA A 195 11.08 -7.13 -17.05
N ASP A 196 12.05 -7.20 -16.13
CA ASP A 196 11.89 -7.89 -14.86
C ASP A 196 12.01 -6.96 -13.64
N TRP A 197 12.34 -5.69 -13.83
CA TRP A 197 12.58 -4.78 -12.72
C TRP A 197 11.53 -3.68 -12.66
N MET A 198 11.19 -3.27 -11.45
CA MET A 198 10.36 -2.11 -11.17
C MET A 198 10.93 -1.36 -9.97
N VAL A 199 10.92 -0.04 -10.05
CA VAL A 199 11.23 0.84 -8.92
C VAL A 199 9.96 1.54 -8.52
N LEU A 200 9.70 1.59 -7.20
CA LEU A 200 8.58 2.30 -6.60
C LEU A 200 9.10 3.39 -5.66
N ALA A 201 8.48 4.56 -5.73
CA ALA A 201 8.59 5.61 -4.74
C ALA A 201 7.18 5.89 -4.21
N GLN A 202 7.02 5.81 -2.90
CA GLN A 202 5.72 5.93 -2.24
C GLN A 202 5.80 6.95 -1.11
N ALA A 203 4.70 7.66 -0.89
CA ALA A 203 4.50 8.51 0.26
C ALA A 203 3.17 8.14 0.92
N PHE A 204 3.19 7.98 2.22
CA PHE A 204 2.05 7.62 3.05
C PHE A 204 1.84 8.71 4.09
N GLY A 205 0.72 9.38 4.03
CA GLY A 205 0.41 10.45 4.97
C GLY A 205 -0.96 10.28 5.60
N GLY A 206 -1.12 10.88 6.76
CA GLY A 206 -2.41 10.93 7.41
C GLY A 206 -2.43 11.84 8.62
N GLN A 207 -3.63 12.11 9.07
CA GLN A 207 -3.90 12.91 10.26
C GLN A 207 -5.16 12.40 10.94
N ALA A 208 -5.05 12.18 12.25
CA ALA A 208 -6.20 11.95 13.10
C ALA A 208 -6.94 13.27 13.40
N ASP A 209 -8.25 13.18 13.59
CA ASP A 209 -9.08 14.32 13.98
C ASP A 209 -8.68 14.88 15.37
N ASP A 210 -9.32 15.96 15.75
CA ASP A 210 -9.19 16.62 17.07
C ASP A 210 -7.74 17.02 17.41
N GLY A 211 -6.95 17.34 16.38
CA GLY A 211 -5.57 17.71 16.57
C GLY A 211 -4.66 16.53 16.93
N GLY A 212 -5.08 15.29 16.73
CA GLY A 212 -4.33 14.09 17.03
C GLY A 212 -3.11 13.86 16.15
N ALA A 213 -2.55 12.66 16.20
CA ALA A 213 -1.33 12.28 15.49
C ALA A 213 -1.38 12.58 14.00
N ARG A 214 -0.27 13.04 13.45
CA ARG A 214 -0.06 13.27 12.02
C ARG A 214 1.25 12.63 11.61
N TRP A 215 1.30 12.06 10.41
CA TRP A 215 2.52 11.43 9.88
C TRP A 215 2.67 11.63 8.38
N LEU A 216 3.90 11.61 7.94
CA LEU A 216 4.30 11.49 6.56
C LEU A 216 5.50 10.54 6.50
N SER A 217 5.33 9.40 5.85
CA SER A 217 6.40 8.44 5.60
C SER A 217 6.67 8.33 4.11
N VAL A 218 7.93 8.12 3.74
CA VAL A 218 8.34 7.84 2.37
C VAL A 218 8.95 6.44 2.30
N GLU A 219 8.73 5.75 1.19
CA GLU A 219 9.28 4.42 0.93
C GLU A 219 9.84 4.38 -0.49
N THR A 220 11.03 3.81 -0.63
CA THR A 220 11.60 3.51 -1.94
C THR A 220 11.89 2.02 -1.98
N THR A 221 11.38 1.34 -3.02
CA THR A 221 11.54 -0.09 -3.18
C THR A 221 11.93 -0.47 -4.59
N VAL A 222 12.69 -1.57 -4.69
CA VAL A 222 12.98 -2.25 -5.95
C VAL A 222 12.25 -3.59 -5.93
N VAL A 223 11.58 -3.90 -7.01
CA VAL A 223 10.85 -5.16 -7.22
C VAL A 223 11.49 -5.88 -8.39
N ARG A 224 11.75 -7.18 -8.23
CA ARG A 224 12.19 -8.06 -9.30
C ARG A 224 11.14 -9.11 -9.58
N ASP A 225 10.66 -9.14 -10.81
CA ASP A 225 9.74 -10.16 -11.30
C ASP A 225 10.50 -11.45 -11.65
N LEU A 226 9.98 -12.60 -11.23
CA LEU A 226 10.50 -13.95 -11.42
C LEU A 226 9.35 -14.85 -11.92
N GLY A 227 8.75 -14.48 -13.05
CA GLY A 227 7.53 -15.12 -13.57
C GLY A 227 6.30 -14.74 -12.72
N ASP A 228 5.63 -15.73 -12.14
CA ASP A 228 4.46 -15.49 -11.29
C ASP A 228 4.82 -14.96 -9.89
N TRP A 229 6.10 -14.97 -9.54
CA TRP A 229 6.61 -14.44 -8.28
C TRP A 229 7.29 -13.09 -8.49
N SER A 230 7.32 -12.27 -7.45
CA SER A 230 8.18 -11.09 -7.40
C SER A 230 8.75 -10.92 -5.99
N VAL A 231 9.98 -10.46 -5.92
CA VAL A 231 10.66 -10.11 -4.66
C VAL A 231 10.79 -8.59 -4.60
N GLN A 232 10.41 -8.02 -3.46
CA GLN A 232 10.49 -6.59 -3.16
C GLN A 232 11.49 -6.37 -2.03
N VAL A 233 12.36 -5.37 -2.18
CA VAL A 233 13.26 -4.89 -1.12
C VAL A 233 13.26 -3.38 -1.14
N GLY A 234 13.19 -2.76 0.03
CA GLY A 234 13.14 -1.32 0.13
C GLY A 234 13.45 -0.80 1.52
N TRP A 235 13.29 0.50 1.64
CA TRP A 235 13.47 1.25 2.88
C TRP A 235 12.33 2.24 3.05
N ARG A 236 11.77 2.29 4.27
CA ARG A 236 10.76 3.28 4.67
C ARG A 236 11.32 4.18 5.75
N GLN A 237 10.91 5.44 5.73
CA GLN A 237 11.26 6.42 6.74
C GLN A 237 10.09 7.38 6.97
N THR A 238 9.79 7.67 8.24
CA THR A 238 8.91 8.78 8.63
C THR A 238 9.70 10.06 8.60
N VAL A 239 9.30 11.01 7.75
CA VAL A 239 10.06 12.25 7.48
C VAL A 239 9.44 13.48 8.11
N ALA A 240 8.19 13.42 8.53
CA ALA A 240 7.49 14.48 9.26
C ALA A 240 6.34 13.89 10.06
N GLY A 241 5.99 14.54 11.16
CA GLY A 241 4.92 14.04 12.02
C GLY A 241 4.50 15.01 13.10
N ARG A 242 3.59 14.55 13.93
CA ARG A 242 3.20 15.09 15.22
C ARG A 242 2.71 13.93 16.06
N GLU A 243 3.24 13.79 17.27
CA GLU A 243 2.94 12.67 18.17
C GLU A 243 3.16 11.30 17.51
N THR A 244 4.21 11.19 16.69
CA THR A 244 4.58 9.97 15.96
C THR A 244 6.08 9.73 16.02
N PRO A 245 6.55 8.46 15.97
CA PRO A 245 7.98 8.17 15.92
C PRO A 245 8.59 8.61 14.57
N GLU A 246 9.84 9.08 14.62
CA GLU A 246 10.70 9.27 13.44
C GLU A 246 11.32 7.92 13.05
N ALA A 247 10.45 6.96 12.70
CA ALA A 247 10.86 5.59 12.48
C ALA A 247 11.41 5.36 11.07
N SER A 248 12.42 4.50 10.96
CA SER A 248 12.93 4.05 9.66
C SER A 248 13.34 2.59 9.69
N GLY A 249 13.32 1.93 8.52
CA GLY A 249 13.74 0.54 8.46
C GLY A 249 13.49 -0.15 7.12
N PRO A 250 14.00 -1.39 7.02
CA PRO A 250 13.86 -2.21 5.82
C PRO A 250 12.43 -2.71 5.61
N VAL A 251 12.08 -2.85 4.35
CA VAL A 251 10.85 -3.45 3.86
C VAL A 251 11.20 -4.57 2.91
N VAL A 252 10.65 -5.76 3.14
CA VAL A 252 10.83 -6.92 2.26
C VAL A 252 9.45 -7.46 1.88
N GLY A 253 9.24 -7.81 0.63
CA GLY A 253 7.98 -8.36 0.13
C GLY A 253 8.19 -9.56 -0.78
N LEU A 254 7.25 -10.48 -0.73
CA LEU A 254 7.14 -11.60 -1.66
C LEU A 254 5.73 -11.57 -2.25
N TRP A 255 5.65 -11.45 -3.57
CA TRP A 255 4.38 -11.39 -4.30
C TRP A 255 4.16 -12.68 -5.07
N ARG A 256 2.91 -13.11 -5.12
CA ARG A 256 2.49 -14.25 -5.95
C ARG A 256 1.25 -13.85 -6.75
N ARG A 257 1.28 -14.12 -8.06
CA ARG A 257 0.14 -13.94 -8.97
C ARG A 257 -0.36 -15.28 -9.46
N PHE A 258 -1.69 -15.42 -9.55
CA PHE A 258 -2.39 -16.64 -9.98
C PHE A 258 -3.34 -16.37 -11.14
#